data_c198fac79cc574e8386ac524ccc23101
#
_entry.id   c198fac79cc574e8386ac524ccc23101
#
_cell.length_a   1.000
_cell.length_b   1.000
_cell.length_c   1.000
_cell.angle_alpha   90.00
_cell.angle_beta   90.00
_cell.angle_gamma   90.00
#
_symmetry.space_group_name_H-M   'P 1'
#
loop_
_entity.id
_entity.type
_entity.pdbx_description
1 polymer ?
#
loop_
_entity_poly.entity_id
_entity_poly.type
_entity_poly.pdbx_seq_one_letter_code
_entity_poly.pdbx_strand_id
1 'polypeptide(L)'
;MYTLKSPDGKVKLEVTAGQGIAYSLFYDGRLLLKPSRIALHTDLPEADHWENIRITGTKQRHVSETVQAPFYRVKEFGIDCNELELRLNNGFSLLMRAYNDGMAYRFVAGRKGEMTVVEERAEFNFADDFEAYIPYSTNPKDPWNMAFQNFYTKAPLTQYNTELPAFLPLTV
;
A
#
# COMPACT_ATOMS: atom_id res chain seq x y z
N MET A 1 6.87 -10.47 13.99
CA MET A 1 6.20 -10.74 12.70
C MET A 1 4.71 -10.90 12.96
N TYR A 2 3.86 -10.27 12.16
CA TYR A 2 2.40 -10.29 12.24
C TYR A 2 1.86 -10.83 10.92
N THR A 3 0.79 -11.62 10.99
CA THR A 3 0.20 -12.25 9.80
C THR A 3 -1.27 -11.87 9.70
N LEU A 4 -1.71 -11.49 8.50
CA LEU A 4 -3.11 -11.25 8.14
C LEU A 4 -3.44 -12.11 6.91
N LYS A 5 -4.61 -12.76 6.93
CA LYS A 5 -5.11 -13.55 5.79
C LYS A 5 -6.46 -13.01 5.35
N SER A 6 -6.77 -13.15 4.06
CA SER A 6 -8.12 -12.94 3.52
C SER A 6 -9.13 -13.93 4.12
N PRO A 7 -10.44 -13.67 4.00
CA PRO A 7 -11.48 -14.60 4.45
C PRO A 7 -11.34 -16.02 3.87
N ASP A 8 -10.98 -16.14 2.57
CA ASP A 8 -10.73 -17.41 1.91
C ASP A 8 -9.33 -18.00 2.17
N GLY A 9 -8.45 -17.25 2.85
CA GLY A 9 -7.10 -17.64 3.22
C GLY A 9 -6.05 -17.60 2.11
N LYS A 10 -6.40 -17.24 0.87
CA LYS A 10 -5.47 -17.24 -0.27
C LYS A 10 -4.53 -16.04 -0.27
N VAL A 11 -5.05 -14.84 0.03
CA VAL A 11 -4.20 -13.66 0.23
C VAL A 11 -3.64 -13.72 1.65
N LYS A 12 -2.30 -13.66 1.76
CA LYS A 12 -1.60 -13.61 3.04
C LYS A 12 -0.62 -12.45 3.05
N LEU A 13 -0.68 -11.64 4.10
CA LEU A 13 0.28 -10.58 4.41
C LEU A 13 1.13 -11.00 5.60
N GLU A 14 2.44 -10.78 5.52
CA GLU A 14 3.36 -10.87 6.63
C GLU A 14 3.98 -9.50 6.87
N VAL A 15 3.88 -8.99 8.09
CA VAL A 15 4.34 -7.65 8.45
C VAL A 15 5.42 -7.75 9.51
N THR A 16 6.51 -7.03 9.29
CA THR A 16 7.62 -6.90 10.24
C THR A 16 7.78 -5.45 10.67
N ALA A 17 8.21 -5.25 11.92
CA ALA A 17 8.56 -3.95 12.46
C ALA A 17 9.95 -4.06 13.14
N GLY A 18 10.66 -2.94 13.20
CA GLY A 18 12.01 -2.84 13.73
C GLY A 18 12.75 -1.67 13.06
N GLN A 19 13.64 -1.95 12.13
CA GLN A 19 14.25 -0.94 11.28
C GLN A 19 13.27 -0.47 10.17
N GLY A 20 12.14 0.11 10.59
CA GLY A 20 11.01 0.43 9.74
C GLY A 20 9.93 -0.64 9.75
N ILE A 21 8.89 -0.42 8.93
CA ILE A 21 7.83 -1.38 8.66
C ILE A 21 8.04 -1.94 7.26
N ALA A 22 7.97 -3.26 7.13
CA ALA A 22 7.95 -3.92 5.85
C ALA A 22 6.84 -4.99 5.81
N TYR A 23 6.28 -5.19 4.63
CA TYR A 23 5.29 -6.24 4.39
C TYR A 23 5.70 -7.13 3.23
N SER A 24 5.28 -8.37 3.28
CA SER A 24 5.35 -9.33 2.17
C SER A 24 3.94 -9.78 1.81
N LEU A 25 3.69 -9.99 0.52
CA LEU A 25 2.39 -10.42 0.00
C LEU A 25 2.52 -11.78 -0.65
N PHE A 26 1.60 -12.67 -0.29
CA PHE A 26 1.46 -14.00 -0.89
C PHE A 26 0.05 -14.19 -1.43
N TYR A 27 -0.06 -14.92 -2.52
CA TYR A 27 -1.33 -15.41 -3.06
C TYR A 27 -1.24 -16.90 -3.30
N ASP A 28 -2.15 -17.65 -2.72
CA ASP A 28 -2.21 -19.12 -2.78
C ASP A 28 -0.86 -19.79 -2.50
N GLY A 29 -0.16 -19.31 -1.48
CA GLY A 29 1.16 -19.76 -1.06
C GLY A 29 2.34 -19.22 -1.88
N ARG A 30 2.11 -18.62 -3.04
CA ARG A 30 3.15 -18.02 -3.87
C ARG A 30 3.50 -16.60 -3.37
N LEU A 31 4.80 -16.32 -3.21
CA LEU A 31 5.28 -14.97 -2.90
C LEU A 31 5.10 -14.07 -4.12
N LEU A 32 4.39 -12.96 -3.96
CA LEU A 32 4.21 -11.92 -4.97
C LEU A 32 5.09 -10.70 -4.69
N LEU A 33 5.12 -10.24 -3.44
CA LEU A 33 6.00 -9.14 -3.00
C LEU A 33 6.93 -9.64 -1.89
N LYS A 34 8.23 -9.44 -2.11
CA LYS A 34 9.29 -9.53 -1.09
C LYS A 34 9.09 -8.44 -0.05
N PRO A 35 9.84 -8.43 1.07
CA PRO A 35 9.74 -7.37 2.06
C PRO A 35 9.83 -5.99 1.42
N SER A 36 8.71 -5.27 1.46
CA SER A 36 8.49 -3.95 0.85
C SER A 36 8.26 -2.94 1.97
N ARG A 37 9.09 -1.91 2.04
CA ARG A 37 9.04 -0.93 3.13
C ARG A 37 7.98 0.12 2.87
N ILE A 38 7.34 0.54 3.97
CA ILE A 38 6.34 1.61 3.98
C ILE A 38 6.62 2.56 5.14
N ALA A 39 6.48 3.86 4.89
CA ALA A 39 6.58 4.92 5.89
C ALA A 39 5.80 6.15 5.43
N LEU A 40 5.41 7.00 6.38
CA LEU A 40 4.78 8.28 6.11
C LEU A 40 5.58 9.37 6.84
N HIS A 41 6.42 10.08 6.11
CA HIS A 41 7.23 11.17 6.63
C HIS A 41 6.40 12.46 6.75
N THR A 42 6.54 13.13 7.88
CA THR A 42 5.78 14.34 8.19
C THR A 42 6.68 15.45 8.72
N ASP A 43 6.16 16.67 8.77
CA ASP A 43 6.82 17.83 9.37
C ASP A 43 6.89 17.81 10.91
N LEU A 44 6.48 16.70 11.52
CA LEU A 44 6.45 16.50 12.98
C LEU A 44 7.60 15.60 13.43
N PRO A 45 8.71 16.15 13.95
CA PRO A 45 9.89 15.36 14.32
C PRO A 45 9.60 14.23 15.31
N GLU A 46 8.65 14.43 16.22
CA GLU A 46 8.26 13.43 17.22
C GLU A 46 7.50 12.24 16.62
N ALA A 47 6.97 12.38 15.42
CA ALA A 47 6.24 11.34 14.69
C ALA A 47 7.03 10.76 13.52
N ASP A 48 8.08 11.46 13.09
CA ASP A 48 8.88 11.11 11.89
C ASP A 48 10.10 10.25 12.20
N HIS A 49 9.98 9.29 13.13
CA HIS A 49 11.04 8.33 13.41
C HIS A 49 10.59 6.91 13.06
N TRP A 50 11.04 6.45 11.89
CA TRP A 50 10.70 5.14 11.34
C TRP A 50 11.78 4.08 11.56
N GLU A 51 12.99 4.45 11.99
CA GLU A 51 14.13 3.55 12.11
C GLU A 51 14.05 2.56 13.29
N ASN A 52 13.26 2.86 14.31
CA ASN A 52 13.10 2.02 15.49
C ASN A 52 11.62 1.82 15.84
N ILE A 53 10.84 1.41 14.85
CA ILE A 53 9.41 1.19 15.02
C ILE A 53 9.14 -0.03 15.90
N ARG A 54 8.36 0.18 16.94
CA ARG A 54 7.84 -0.87 17.82
C ARG A 54 6.32 -0.87 17.76
N ILE A 55 5.76 -2.07 17.73
CA ILE A 55 4.31 -2.25 17.83
C ILE A 55 3.93 -2.20 19.30
N THR A 56 3.09 -1.24 19.66
CA THR A 56 2.60 -1.02 21.04
C THR A 56 1.25 -1.66 21.31
N GLY A 57 0.55 -2.08 20.25
CA GLY A 57 -0.72 -2.80 20.35
C GLY A 57 -1.18 -3.31 19.01
N THR A 58 -1.99 -4.35 19.05
CA THR A 58 -2.55 -4.98 17.85
C THR A 58 -4.04 -5.23 18.04
N LYS A 59 -4.80 -5.16 16.95
CA LYS A 59 -6.19 -5.58 16.89
C LYS A 59 -6.46 -6.23 15.55
N GLN A 60 -7.12 -7.37 15.57
CA GLN A 60 -7.64 -8.01 14.35
C GLN A 60 -9.15 -8.10 14.42
N ARG A 61 -9.81 -7.95 13.28
CA ARG A 61 -11.25 -8.15 13.14
C ARG A 61 -11.60 -8.58 11.72
N HIS A 62 -12.73 -9.23 11.60
CA HIS A 62 -13.40 -9.42 10.33
C HIS A 62 -14.30 -8.20 10.06
N VAL A 63 -14.29 -7.70 8.84
CA VAL A 63 -15.11 -6.58 8.38
C VAL A 63 -16.04 -7.09 7.30
N SER A 64 -17.35 -7.02 7.58
CA SER A 64 -18.40 -7.34 6.62
C SER A 64 -19.41 -6.21 6.67
N GLU A 65 -19.43 -5.37 5.63
CA GLU A 65 -20.26 -4.17 5.57
C GLU A 65 -20.68 -3.86 4.13
N THR A 66 -21.77 -3.11 3.98
CA THR A 66 -22.21 -2.58 2.69
C THR A 66 -21.92 -1.08 2.66
N VAL A 67 -21.15 -0.63 1.67
CA VAL A 67 -20.82 0.78 1.46
C VAL A 67 -21.70 1.35 0.35
N GLN A 68 -22.33 2.49 0.65
CA GLN A 68 -23.09 3.27 -0.32
C GLN A 68 -22.15 4.17 -1.13
N ALA A 69 -22.21 4.08 -2.45
CA ALA A 69 -21.41 4.87 -3.37
C ALA A 69 -22.30 5.64 -4.36
N PRO A 70 -22.98 6.71 -3.91
CA PRO A 70 -24.05 7.38 -4.67
C PRO A 70 -23.57 8.00 -6.00
N PHE A 71 -22.30 8.30 -6.13
CA PHE A 71 -21.71 8.91 -7.33
C PHE A 71 -20.96 7.91 -8.22
N TYR A 72 -21.06 6.61 -7.92
CA TYR A 72 -20.41 5.58 -8.69
C TYR A 72 -21.40 4.76 -9.51
N ARG A 73 -20.88 4.04 -10.50
CA ARG A 73 -21.67 3.22 -11.43
C ARG A 73 -22.47 2.12 -10.71
N VAL A 74 -21.90 1.56 -9.65
CA VAL A 74 -22.57 0.62 -8.74
C VAL A 74 -22.84 1.35 -7.44
N LYS A 75 -24.09 1.40 -7.01
CA LYS A 75 -24.50 2.21 -5.85
C LYS A 75 -24.13 1.61 -4.50
N GLU A 76 -23.94 0.30 -4.46
CA GLU A 76 -23.64 -0.44 -3.23
C GLU A 76 -22.51 -1.44 -3.49
N PHE A 77 -21.53 -1.49 -2.55
CA PHE A 77 -20.46 -2.47 -2.57
C PHE A 77 -20.47 -3.26 -1.26
N GLY A 78 -20.45 -4.58 -1.37
CA GLY A 78 -20.13 -5.46 -0.25
C GLY A 78 -18.63 -5.40 0.03
N ILE A 79 -18.27 -5.12 1.28
CA ILE A 79 -16.91 -5.27 1.78
C ILE A 79 -16.89 -6.53 2.64
N ASP A 80 -15.98 -7.45 2.30
CA ASP A 80 -15.71 -8.65 3.07
C ASP A 80 -14.20 -8.85 3.14
N CYS A 81 -13.60 -8.58 4.30
CA CYS A 81 -12.15 -8.65 4.49
C CYS A 81 -11.77 -8.88 5.95
N ASN A 82 -10.54 -9.30 6.17
CA ASN A 82 -9.93 -9.26 7.50
C ASN A 82 -9.04 -8.02 7.62
N GLU A 83 -9.09 -7.38 8.78
CA GLU A 83 -8.36 -6.15 9.10
C GLU A 83 -7.41 -6.39 10.28
N LEU A 84 -6.18 -5.89 10.14
CA LEU A 84 -5.16 -5.83 11.19
C LEU A 84 -4.81 -4.38 11.44
N GLU A 85 -4.98 -3.93 12.68
CA GLU A 85 -4.46 -2.66 13.19
C GLU A 85 -3.18 -2.92 13.99
N LEU A 86 -2.11 -2.21 13.64
CA LEU A 86 -0.84 -2.17 14.34
C LEU A 86 -0.61 -0.76 14.88
N ARG A 87 -0.68 -0.58 16.21
CA ARG A 87 -0.35 0.70 16.85
C ARG A 87 1.15 0.83 16.99
N LEU A 88 1.67 1.98 16.58
CA LEU A 88 3.11 2.25 16.49
C LEU A 88 3.54 3.16 17.64
N ASN A 89 4.81 3.07 18.02
CA ASN A 89 5.39 3.93 19.07
C ASN A 89 5.63 5.39 18.64
N ASN A 90 5.45 5.73 17.35
CA ASN A 90 5.56 7.08 16.81
C ASN A 90 4.22 7.84 16.71
N GLY A 91 3.16 7.29 17.30
CA GLY A 91 1.84 7.92 17.32
C GLY A 91 0.95 7.63 16.13
N PHE A 92 1.44 6.82 15.15
CA PHE A 92 0.60 6.32 14.07
C PHE A 92 0.03 4.94 14.39
N SER A 93 -1.05 4.59 13.71
CA SER A 93 -1.48 3.20 13.50
C SER A 93 -1.38 2.86 12.02
N LEU A 94 -0.97 1.64 11.72
CA LEU A 94 -1.07 1.05 10.40
C LEU A 94 -2.26 0.10 10.37
N LEU A 95 -3.26 0.42 9.52
CA LEU A 95 -4.38 -0.47 9.21
C LEU A 95 -4.07 -1.21 7.91
N MET A 96 -4.17 -2.53 7.96
CA MET A 96 -4.03 -3.38 6.78
C MET A 96 -5.29 -4.21 6.60
N ARG A 97 -5.75 -4.35 5.38
CA ARG A 97 -6.90 -5.19 5.00
C ARG A 97 -6.46 -6.23 3.98
N ALA A 98 -6.89 -7.46 4.19
CA ALA A 98 -6.76 -8.54 3.24
C ALA A 98 -8.14 -8.94 2.72
N TYR A 99 -8.36 -8.69 1.44
CA TYR A 99 -9.53 -9.10 0.67
C TYR A 99 -9.20 -10.42 -0.06
N ASN A 100 -10.21 -11.11 -0.60
CA ASN A 100 -9.98 -12.36 -1.36
C ASN A 100 -9.23 -12.12 -2.69
N ASP A 101 -9.26 -10.89 -3.18
CA ASP A 101 -8.67 -10.46 -4.46
C ASP A 101 -7.53 -9.44 -4.32
N GLY A 102 -7.13 -9.09 -3.09
CA GLY A 102 -6.07 -8.11 -2.90
C GLY A 102 -5.84 -7.67 -1.46
N MET A 103 -5.05 -6.60 -1.34
CA MET A 103 -4.75 -5.99 -0.05
C MET A 103 -4.81 -4.48 -0.14
N ALA A 104 -5.03 -3.84 0.99
CA ALA A 104 -4.88 -2.40 1.14
C ALA A 104 -4.22 -2.08 2.49
N TYR A 105 -3.54 -0.94 2.55
CA TYR A 105 -3.09 -0.37 3.81
C TYR A 105 -3.35 1.13 3.87
N ARG A 106 -3.35 1.67 5.08
CA ARG A 106 -3.33 3.10 5.35
C ARG A 106 -2.68 3.41 6.68
N PHE A 107 -2.06 4.57 6.77
CA PHE A 107 -1.65 5.15 8.03
C PHE A 107 -2.80 5.96 8.64
N VAL A 108 -2.92 5.88 9.97
CA VAL A 108 -3.88 6.65 10.76
C VAL A 108 -3.12 7.40 11.84
N ALA A 109 -3.19 8.73 11.81
CA ALA A 109 -2.60 9.55 12.86
C ALA A 109 -3.42 9.43 14.15
N GLY A 110 -2.75 9.08 15.24
CA GLY A 110 -3.36 8.98 16.59
C GLY A 110 -3.50 10.32 17.29
N ARG A 111 -3.25 11.44 16.62
CA ARG A 111 -3.25 12.81 17.17
C ARG A 111 -4.29 13.69 16.49
N LYS A 112 -4.69 14.75 17.21
CA LYS A 112 -5.49 15.85 16.64
C LYS A 112 -4.55 16.99 16.21
N GLY A 113 -4.97 17.77 15.24
CA GLY A 113 -4.25 18.94 14.74
C GLY A 113 -3.79 18.75 13.30
N GLU A 114 -3.22 19.80 12.76
CA GLU A 114 -2.67 19.81 11.41
C GLU A 114 -1.29 19.13 11.39
N MET A 115 -0.98 18.47 10.30
CA MET A 115 0.35 17.98 9.96
C MET A 115 0.51 18.00 8.45
N THR A 116 1.73 18.21 7.99
CA THR A 116 2.07 18.15 6.59
C THR A 116 2.73 16.81 6.29
N VAL A 117 2.20 16.08 5.32
CA VAL A 117 2.87 14.90 4.77
C VAL A 117 3.94 15.40 3.81
N VAL A 118 5.20 15.07 4.11
CA VAL A 118 6.36 15.47 3.32
C VAL A 118 6.65 14.42 2.25
N GLU A 119 6.58 13.13 2.62
CA GLU A 119 6.87 12.01 1.75
C GLU A 119 6.13 10.76 2.21
N GLU A 120 5.67 9.95 1.27
CA GLU A 120 5.27 8.56 1.52
C GLU A 120 6.30 7.62 0.89
N ARG A 121 6.85 6.73 1.71
CA ARG A 121 7.61 5.59 1.21
C ARG A 121 6.65 4.43 0.98
N ALA A 122 6.50 4.03 -0.27
CA ALA A 122 5.65 2.91 -0.69
C ALA A 122 6.41 2.00 -1.65
N GLU A 123 7.08 0.99 -1.12
CA GLU A 123 7.83 0.02 -1.92
C GLU A 123 6.93 -1.15 -2.35
N PHE A 124 7.19 -1.66 -3.56
CA PHE A 124 6.57 -2.85 -4.14
C PHE A 124 7.69 -3.72 -4.75
N ASN A 125 8.35 -4.50 -3.89
CA ASN A 125 9.48 -5.34 -4.27
C ASN A 125 8.96 -6.67 -4.83
N PHE A 126 8.70 -6.74 -6.11
CA PHE A 126 8.18 -7.93 -6.76
C PHE A 126 9.11 -9.13 -6.60
N ALA A 127 8.53 -10.33 -6.45
CA ALA A 127 9.29 -11.55 -6.21
C ALA A 127 10.04 -12.03 -7.47
N ASP A 128 9.55 -11.65 -8.64
CA ASP A 128 10.06 -12.07 -9.94
C ASP A 128 10.01 -10.90 -10.93
N ASP A 129 10.61 -11.06 -12.12
CA ASP A 129 10.57 -10.10 -13.21
C ASP A 129 9.29 -10.29 -14.03
N PHE A 130 8.20 -9.75 -13.50
CA PHE A 130 6.89 -9.83 -14.16
C PHE A 130 6.81 -8.87 -15.34
N GLU A 131 5.99 -9.24 -16.31
CA GLU A 131 5.59 -8.34 -17.40
C GLU A 131 4.64 -7.28 -16.85
N ALA A 132 4.93 -6.00 -17.14
CA ALA A 132 4.16 -4.87 -16.68
C ALA A 132 3.62 -4.02 -17.83
N TYR A 133 2.47 -3.40 -17.60
CA TYR A 133 1.88 -2.39 -18.46
C TYR A 133 2.04 -1.02 -17.79
N ILE A 134 2.93 -0.20 -18.33
CA ILE A 134 3.43 1.00 -17.67
C ILE A 134 2.95 2.25 -18.40
N PRO A 135 2.12 3.10 -17.78
CA PRO A 135 1.64 4.35 -18.37
C PRO A 135 2.63 5.48 -18.09
N TYR A 136 3.74 5.53 -18.82
CA TYR A 136 4.72 6.61 -18.66
C TYR A 136 4.16 7.99 -19.00
N SER A 137 4.57 9.01 -18.23
CA SER A 137 4.40 10.39 -18.65
C SER A 137 5.27 10.69 -19.86
N THR A 138 4.70 11.31 -20.88
CA THR A 138 5.44 11.72 -22.10
C THR A 138 6.06 13.11 -21.97
N ASN A 139 5.77 13.83 -20.87
CA ASN A 139 6.35 15.15 -20.61
C ASN A 139 7.21 15.14 -19.34
N PRO A 140 8.51 14.87 -19.43
CA PRO A 140 9.39 14.81 -18.26
C PRO A 140 9.58 16.15 -17.55
N LYS A 141 9.28 17.30 -18.21
CA LYS A 141 9.42 18.62 -17.61
C LYS A 141 8.20 19.04 -16.78
N ASP A 142 7.03 18.52 -17.13
CA ASP A 142 5.78 18.78 -16.43
C ASP A 142 4.91 17.51 -16.48
N PRO A 143 5.30 16.47 -15.74
CA PRO A 143 4.68 15.15 -15.87
C PRO A 143 3.23 15.10 -15.37
N TRP A 144 2.82 16.09 -14.58
CA TRP A 144 1.51 16.15 -13.96
C TRP A 144 0.47 16.93 -14.75
N ASN A 145 0.92 17.74 -15.71
CA ASN A 145 0.05 18.58 -16.54
C ASN A 145 -0.23 17.91 -17.89
N MET A 146 -0.79 16.72 -17.86
CA MET A 146 -1.18 16.00 -19.06
C MET A 146 -2.50 15.26 -18.89
N ALA A 147 -3.18 15.01 -20.03
CA ALA A 147 -4.29 14.09 -20.07
C ALA A 147 -3.79 12.66 -19.75
N PHE A 148 -4.52 11.94 -18.90
CA PHE A 148 -4.19 10.54 -18.49
C PHE A 148 -4.50 9.51 -19.62
N GLN A 149 -4.29 9.86 -20.88
CA GLN A 149 -4.59 9.05 -22.04
C GLN A 149 -3.31 8.74 -22.82
N ASN A 150 -2.43 7.95 -22.21
CA ASN A 150 -1.21 7.48 -22.84
C ASN A 150 -1.30 6.02 -23.23
N PHE A 151 -0.56 5.64 -24.26
CA PHE A 151 -0.32 4.23 -24.55
C PHE A 151 0.51 3.62 -23.41
N TYR A 152 0.13 2.42 -23.01
CA TYR A 152 0.90 1.65 -22.04
C TYR A 152 2.13 1.03 -22.74
N THR A 153 3.27 1.15 -22.12
CA THR A 153 4.47 0.40 -22.51
C THR A 153 4.42 -0.97 -21.83
N LYS A 154 4.47 -2.02 -22.65
CA LYS A 154 4.56 -3.39 -22.17
C LYS A 154 6.03 -3.79 -22.09
N ALA A 155 6.53 -4.08 -20.90
CA ALA A 155 7.91 -4.46 -20.67
C ALA A 155 8.07 -5.27 -19.37
N PRO A 156 9.11 -6.10 -19.21
CA PRO A 156 9.50 -6.64 -17.93
C PRO A 156 9.82 -5.54 -16.92
N LEU A 157 9.56 -5.77 -15.64
CA LEU A 157 9.81 -4.78 -14.58
C LEU A 157 11.28 -4.32 -14.52
N THR A 158 12.23 -5.21 -14.82
CA THR A 158 13.67 -4.86 -14.89
C THR A 158 14.01 -3.86 -15.99
N GLN A 159 13.12 -3.67 -16.96
CA GLN A 159 13.26 -2.69 -18.05
C GLN A 159 12.49 -1.39 -17.78
N TYR A 160 12.01 -1.18 -16.54
CA TYR A 160 11.34 0.06 -16.16
C TYR A 160 12.28 1.25 -16.39
N ASN A 161 11.79 2.27 -17.11
CA ASN A 161 12.55 3.50 -17.31
C ASN A 161 12.41 4.43 -16.09
N THR A 162 13.45 4.50 -15.26
CA THR A 162 13.49 5.31 -14.03
C THR A 162 13.58 6.82 -14.28
N GLU A 163 13.84 7.25 -15.52
CA GLU A 163 13.90 8.67 -15.88
C GLU A 163 12.52 9.27 -16.17
N LEU A 164 11.54 8.42 -16.38
CA LEU A 164 10.16 8.84 -16.68
C LEU A 164 9.23 8.44 -15.53
N PRO A 165 8.45 9.38 -14.98
CA PRO A 165 7.40 9.02 -14.05
C PRO A 165 6.30 8.24 -14.77
N ALA A 166 5.70 7.30 -14.07
CA ALA A 166 4.53 6.58 -14.52
C ALA A 166 3.31 6.94 -13.69
N PHE A 167 2.15 6.93 -14.33
CA PHE A 167 0.88 7.11 -13.62
C PHE A 167 0.39 5.80 -13.00
N LEU A 168 -0.54 5.91 -12.07
CA LEU A 168 -1.28 4.77 -11.56
C LEU A 168 -2.64 4.66 -12.29
N PRO A 169 -3.18 3.44 -12.44
CA PRO A 169 -2.62 2.18 -11.97
C PRO A 169 -1.50 1.65 -12.87
N LEU A 170 -0.48 1.04 -12.25
CA LEU A 170 0.48 0.19 -12.93
C LEU A 170 0.00 -1.25 -12.83
N THR A 171 -0.07 -1.95 -13.95
CA THR A 171 -0.51 -3.35 -14.01
C THR A 171 0.68 -4.27 -14.22
N VAL A 172 0.75 -5.32 -13.42
CA VAL A 172 1.82 -6.34 -13.43
C VAL A 172 1.20 -7.72 -13.56
#